data_77e1bcc79ec9feb9405d70ae4fdc0578
#
_entry.id   77e1bcc79ec9feb9405d70ae4fdc0578
#
_cell.length_a   1.000
_cell.length_b   1.000
_cell.length_c   1.000
_cell.angle_alpha   90.00
_cell.angle_beta   90.00
_cell.angle_gamma   90.00
#
_symmetry.space_group_name_H-M   'P 1'
#
loop_
_entity.id
_entity.type
_entity.pdbx_description
1 polymer ?
#
loop_
_entity_poly.entity_id
_entity_poly.type
_entity_poly.pdbx_seq_one_letter_code
_entity_poly.pdbx_strand_id
1 'polypeptide(L)'
;MSNKHYVGEAGTSLRLDTGVVIGSASFQFIQYQKPSGVEGSWAGTLFSSYSALAETVGIYFVARTLITTDFDESGEWRFQAQVGAVDGTWLGETVKVEVLDTFE
;
A
#
# COMPACT_ATOMS: atom_id res chain seq x y z
N MET A 1 -3.72 20.76 3.60
CA MET A 1 -3.69 19.38 4.09
C MET A 1 -2.26 18.89 4.10
N SER A 2 -1.83 18.32 5.19
CA SER A 2 -0.47 17.79 5.29
C SER A 2 -0.39 16.39 4.69
N ASN A 3 0.65 16.14 3.87
CA ASN A 3 0.96 14.81 3.35
C ASN A 3 2.08 14.14 4.15
N LYS A 4 2.37 14.68 5.34
CA LYS A 4 3.41 14.15 6.20
C LYS A 4 2.91 12.93 6.95
N HIS A 5 3.78 11.94 7.08
CA HIS A 5 3.54 10.73 7.86
C HIS A 5 4.55 10.64 8.98
N TYR A 6 4.14 10.11 10.10
CA TYR A 6 4.97 10.06 11.30
C TYR A 6 5.03 8.66 11.87
N VAL A 7 6.12 8.36 12.56
CA VAL A 7 6.26 7.13 13.33
C VAL A 7 5.11 7.04 14.36
N GLY A 8 4.47 5.89 14.43
CA GLY A 8 3.35 5.66 15.34
C GLY A 8 1.98 6.08 14.82
N GLU A 9 1.93 6.56 13.57
CA GLU A 9 0.67 6.96 12.94
C GLU A 9 -0.29 5.76 12.84
N ALA A 10 -1.56 6.00 13.10
CA ALA A 10 -2.59 4.98 12.99
C ALA A 10 -3.86 5.56 12.37
N GLY A 11 -4.67 4.71 11.76
CA GLY A 11 -5.94 5.11 11.15
C GLY A 11 -5.82 5.57 9.70
N THR A 12 -4.62 5.82 9.22
CA THR A 12 -4.39 6.21 7.82
C THR A 12 -4.60 5.00 6.90
N SER A 13 -5.32 5.19 5.80
CA SER A 13 -5.48 4.15 4.79
C SER A 13 -4.35 4.26 3.77
N LEU A 14 -3.49 3.24 3.74
CA LEU A 14 -2.45 3.11 2.72
C LEU A 14 -3.05 2.35 1.54
N ARG A 15 -3.02 2.96 0.36
CA ARG A 15 -3.61 2.39 -0.86
C ARG A 15 -2.56 2.32 -1.95
N LEU A 16 -2.41 1.13 -2.53
CA LEU A 16 -1.45 0.88 -3.59
C LEU A 16 -2.16 0.33 -4.82
N ASP A 17 -1.89 0.94 -5.97
CA ASP A 17 -2.41 0.47 -7.25
C ASP A 17 -1.77 -0.87 -7.61
N THR A 18 -2.58 -1.83 -8.01
CA THR A 18 -2.08 -3.15 -8.43
C THR A 18 -1.47 -3.12 -9.84
N GLY A 19 -1.80 -2.12 -10.64
CA GLY A 19 -1.35 -2.04 -12.03
C GLY A 19 -2.07 -2.99 -12.99
N VAL A 20 -3.01 -3.78 -12.49
CA VAL A 20 -3.75 -4.76 -13.31
C VAL A 20 -5.23 -4.72 -12.98
N VAL A 21 -6.05 -5.11 -13.95
CA VAL A 21 -7.48 -5.31 -13.72
C VAL A 21 -7.68 -6.76 -13.30
N ILE A 22 -8.06 -6.96 -12.03
CA ILE A 22 -8.23 -8.28 -11.46
C ILE A 22 -9.52 -8.32 -10.65
N GLY A 23 -10.45 -9.19 -11.06
CA GLY A 23 -11.77 -9.27 -10.43
C GLY A 23 -11.76 -9.94 -9.06
N SER A 24 -10.83 -10.86 -8.86
CA SER A 24 -10.68 -11.56 -7.58
C SER A 24 -9.24 -12.04 -7.44
N ALA A 25 -8.76 -12.10 -6.20
CA ALA A 25 -7.42 -12.54 -5.91
C ALA A 25 -7.45 -13.64 -4.86
N SER A 26 -6.54 -14.60 -4.98
CA SER A 26 -6.33 -15.64 -3.96
C SER A 26 -5.59 -15.06 -2.77
N PHE A 27 -4.73 -14.09 -3.00
CA PHE A 27 -4.06 -13.35 -1.94
C PHE A 27 -3.75 -11.93 -2.39
N GLN A 28 -3.63 -11.03 -1.43
CA GLN A 28 -3.22 -9.65 -1.65
C GLN A 28 -2.39 -9.19 -0.46
N PHE A 29 -1.22 -8.62 -0.76
CA PHE A 29 -0.28 -8.14 0.25
C PHE A 29 0.27 -6.77 -0.12
N ILE A 30 0.72 -6.04 0.88
CA ILE A 30 1.55 -4.87 0.71
C ILE A 30 2.96 -5.29 1.10
N GLN A 31 3.86 -5.38 0.12
CA GLN A 31 5.27 -5.60 0.35
C GLN A 31 5.89 -4.29 0.82
N TYR A 32 6.75 -4.34 1.83
CA TYR A 32 7.42 -3.14 2.31
C TYR A 32 8.91 -3.35 2.49
N GLN A 33 9.66 -2.27 2.33
CA GLN A 33 11.06 -2.19 2.69
C GLN A 33 11.22 -0.99 3.61
N LYS A 34 11.73 -1.22 4.81
CA LYS A 34 11.99 -0.16 5.79
C LYS A 34 13.26 0.61 5.44
N PRO A 35 13.43 1.82 5.99
CA PRO A 35 14.67 2.59 5.77
C PRO A 35 15.93 1.82 6.19
N SER A 36 15.83 0.95 7.19
CA SER A 36 16.94 0.10 7.62
C SER A 36 17.27 -1.04 6.65
N GLY A 37 16.43 -1.26 5.62
CA GLY A 37 16.60 -2.34 4.67
C GLY A 37 15.80 -3.60 5.00
N VAL A 38 15.14 -3.66 6.15
CA VAL A 38 14.30 -4.80 6.53
C VAL A 38 13.09 -4.86 5.60
N GLU A 39 12.84 -6.03 5.03
CA GLU A 39 11.72 -6.28 4.14
C GLU A 39 10.68 -7.15 4.81
N GLY A 40 9.43 -6.96 4.43
CA GLY A 40 8.33 -7.76 4.93
C GLY A 40 7.05 -7.49 4.14
N SER A 41 5.96 -8.02 4.64
CA SER A 41 4.66 -7.82 3.99
C SER A 41 3.56 -7.71 5.03
N TRP A 42 2.54 -6.92 4.66
CA TRP A 42 1.30 -6.82 5.42
C TRP A 42 0.16 -7.40 4.59
N ALA A 43 -0.78 -8.05 5.25
CA ALA A 43 -2.02 -8.41 4.60
C ALA A 43 -2.79 -7.14 4.23
N GLY A 44 -3.39 -7.14 3.05
CA GLY A 44 -4.20 -6.03 2.59
C GLY A 44 -5.57 -6.49 2.15
N THR A 45 -6.40 -5.55 1.74
CA THR A 45 -7.71 -5.83 1.18
C THR A 45 -7.75 -5.31 -0.24
N LEU A 46 -8.21 -6.14 -1.17
CA LEU A 46 -8.37 -5.75 -2.56
C LEU A 46 -9.67 -4.98 -2.73
N PHE A 47 -9.56 -3.80 -3.31
CA PHE A 47 -10.71 -2.96 -3.65
C PHE A 47 -10.68 -2.61 -5.13
N SER A 48 -11.87 -2.42 -5.69
CA SER A 48 -11.99 -1.74 -6.97
C SER A 48 -12.59 -0.37 -6.73
N SER A 49 -12.01 0.63 -7.39
CA SER A 49 -12.55 1.98 -7.38
C SER A 49 -13.17 2.26 -8.74
N TYR A 50 -14.42 2.65 -8.75
CA TYR A 50 -15.11 3.08 -9.96
C TYR A 50 -15.37 4.56 -9.88
N SER A 51 -14.92 5.31 -10.87
CA SER A 51 -15.23 6.71 -10.97
C SER A 51 -16.02 6.95 -12.25
N ALA A 52 -17.27 7.35 -12.09
CA ALA A 52 -18.11 7.70 -13.22
C ALA A 52 -17.55 8.89 -14.00
N LEU A 53 -16.81 9.76 -13.33
CA LEU A 53 -16.19 10.93 -13.97
C LEU A 53 -15.00 10.57 -14.84
N ALA A 54 -14.31 9.50 -14.51
CA ALA A 54 -13.13 9.06 -15.23
C ALA A 54 -13.46 8.11 -16.38
N GLU A 55 -14.68 7.63 -16.47
CA GLU A 55 -15.12 6.64 -17.46
C GLU A 55 -14.23 5.39 -17.51
N THR A 56 -13.41 5.21 -16.51
CA THR A 56 -12.53 4.05 -16.39
C THR A 56 -13.17 3.03 -15.49
N VAL A 57 -13.25 1.81 -15.96
CA VAL A 57 -13.73 0.69 -15.17
C VAL A 57 -12.58 0.18 -14.33
N GLY A 58 -12.73 0.32 -13.00
CA GLY A 58 -11.97 -0.50 -12.08
C GLY A 58 -10.48 -0.22 -12.00
N ILE A 59 -10.10 0.81 -11.26
CA ILE A 59 -8.75 0.86 -10.72
C ILE A 59 -8.76 -0.09 -9.52
N TYR A 60 -7.97 -1.15 -9.58
CA TYR A 60 -7.85 -2.10 -8.48
C TYR A 60 -6.65 -1.72 -7.62
N PHE A 61 -6.88 -1.67 -6.31
CA PHE A 61 -5.83 -1.33 -5.35
C PHE A 61 -5.91 -2.21 -4.12
N VAL A 62 -4.78 -2.35 -3.45
CA VAL A 62 -4.67 -3.04 -2.17
C VAL A 62 -4.55 -1.98 -1.08
N ALA A 63 -5.38 -2.09 -0.07
CA ALA A 63 -5.42 -1.11 1.02
C ALA A 63 -5.17 -1.76 2.36
N ARG A 64 -4.57 -0.99 3.26
CA ARG A 64 -4.40 -1.36 4.66
C ARG A 64 -4.59 -0.11 5.52
N THR A 65 -5.35 -0.26 6.60
CA THR A 65 -5.43 0.78 7.62
C THR A 65 -4.25 0.58 8.58
N LEU A 66 -3.42 1.62 8.71
CA LEU A 66 -2.22 1.57 9.53
C LEU A 66 -2.57 1.49 11.01
N ILE A 67 -1.77 0.73 11.75
CA ILE A 67 -1.79 0.68 13.21
C ILE A 67 -0.51 1.28 13.76
N THR A 68 -0.46 1.56 15.05
CA THR A 68 0.63 2.32 15.68
C THR A 68 2.01 1.67 15.52
N THR A 69 2.07 0.36 15.30
CA THR A 69 3.33 -0.37 15.13
C THR A 69 3.77 -0.51 13.67
N ASP A 70 2.97 -0.06 12.72
CA ASP A 70 3.31 -0.23 11.30
C ASP A 70 4.47 0.66 10.88
N PHE A 71 4.37 1.98 11.13
CA PHE A 71 5.47 2.90 10.87
C PHE A 71 6.34 3.01 12.13
N ASP A 72 7.26 2.09 12.29
CA ASP A 72 8.11 1.97 13.46
C ASP A 72 9.52 2.56 13.27
N GLU A 73 9.82 3.07 12.09
CA GLU A 73 11.09 3.71 11.77
C GLU A 73 10.86 4.98 10.97
N SER A 74 11.68 5.99 11.19
CA SER A 74 11.69 7.17 10.32
C SER A 74 12.59 6.94 9.12
N GLY A 75 12.31 7.62 8.01
CA GLY A 75 13.07 7.54 6.78
C GLY A 75 12.20 7.16 5.59
N GLU A 76 12.83 6.77 4.50
CA GLU A 76 12.12 6.40 3.27
C GLU A 76 11.69 4.94 3.31
N TRP A 77 10.40 4.75 3.30
CA TRP A 77 9.77 3.43 3.14
C TRP A 77 9.42 3.23 1.68
N ARG A 78 9.51 1.99 1.23
CA ARG A 78 9.08 1.58 -0.11
C ARG A 78 7.99 0.55 0.02
N PHE A 79 6.95 0.71 -0.79
CA PHE A 79 5.80 -0.20 -0.80
C PHE A 79 5.49 -0.64 -2.20
N GLN A 80 4.97 -1.86 -2.30
CA GLN A 80 4.56 -2.43 -3.58
C GLN A 80 3.39 -3.36 -3.32
N ALA A 81 2.31 -3.20 -4.09
CA ALA A 81 1.17 -4.11 -4.01
C ALA A 81 1.55 -5.45 -4.67
N GLN A 82 1.14 -6.54 -4.05
CA GLN A 82 1.27 -7.87 -4.62
C GLN A 82 -0.08 -8.57 -4.58
N VAL A 83 -0.55 -9.03 -5.73
CA VAL A 83 -1.79 -9.78 -5.83
C VAL A 83 -1.53 -11.08 -6.59
N GLY A 84 -2.19 -12.13 -6.16
CA GLY A 84 -2.08 -13.43 -6.82
C GLY A 84 -3.45 -13.99 -7.15
N ALA A 85 -3.54 -14.65 -8.30
CA ALA A 85 -4.71 -15.36 -8.74
C ALA A 85 -4.29 -16.72 -9.30
N VAL A 86 -5.26 -17.50 -9.78
CA VAL A 86 -5.00 -18.85 -10.29
C VAL A 86 -3.95 -18.87 -11.41
N ASP A 87 -3.94 -17.84 -12.24
CA ASP A 87 -3.14 -17.77 -13.45
C ASP A 87 -1.90 -16.86 -13.34
N GLY A 88 -1.61 -16.31 -12.17
CA GLY A 88 -0.41 -15.50 -12.03
C GLY A 88 -0.31 -14.70 -10.76
N THR A 89 0.80 -14.02 -10.64
CA THR A 89 1.09 -13.07 -9.55
C THR A 89 1.57 -11.76 -10.17
N TRP A 90 1.06 -10.65 -9.69
CA TRP A 90 1.41 -9.32 -10.21
C TRP A 90 1.90 -8.42 -9.08
N LEU A 91 2.88 -7.59 -9.44
CA LEU A 91 3.40 -6.54 -8.56
C LEU A 91 3.06 -5.19 -9.17
N GLY A 92 2.53 -4.29 -8.36
CA GLY A 92 2.28 -2.92 -8.76
C GLY A 92 3.55 -2.08 -8.73
N GLU A 93 3.42 -0.79 -9.02
CA GLU A 93 4.54 0.15 -8.95
C GLU A 93 5.03 0.31 -7.52
N THR A 94 6.34 0.53 -7.41
CA THR A 94 6.95 0.89 -6.12
C THR A 94 6.56 2.31 -5.75
N VAL A 95 6.01 2.47 -4.55
CA VAL A 95 5.64 3.77 -3.99
C VAL A 95 6.58 4.08 -2.83
N LYS A 96 7.12 5.28 -2.82
CA LYS A 96 8.01 5.75 -1.76
C LYS A 96 7.23 6.66 -0.82
N VAL A 97 7.37 6.44 0.47
CA VAL A 97 6.73 7.25 1.51
C VAL A 97 7.78 7.65 2.52
N GLU A 98 7.89 8.95 2.79
CA GLU A 98 8.77 9.44 3.84
C GLU A 98 8.03 9.47 5.16
N VAL A 99 8.61 8.81 6.16
CA VAL A 99 8.07 8.78 7.53
C VAL A 99 9.02 9.57 8.42
N LEU A 100 8.46 10.53 9.13
CA LEU A 100 9.20 11.44 9.98
C LEU A 100 9.15 10.98 11.44
N ASP A 101 10.16 11.35 12.20
CA ASP A 101 10.09 11.21 13.66
C ASP A 101 9.10 12.22 14.24
N THR A 102 8.60 11.91 15.42
CA THR A 102 7.70 12.82 16.13
C THR A 102 8.37 14.19 16.33
N PHE A 103 7.63 15.24 16.05
CA PHE A 103 8.08 16.65 16.13
C PHE A 103 9.01 17.12 15.01
N GLU A 104 9.18 16.39 13.96
CA GLU A 104 9.89 16.87 12.77
C GLU A 104 9.04 17.73 11.84
#